data_84bd62161578368199af3127c2a4e824
#
_entry.id   84bd62161578368199af3127c2a4e824
#
_cell.length_a   1.000
_cell.length_b   1.000
_cell.length_c   1.000
_cell.angle_alpha   90.00
_cell.angle_beta   90.00
_cell.angle_gamma   90.00
#
_symmetry.space_group_name_H-M   'P 1'
#
loop_
_entity.id
_entity.type
_entity.pdbx_description
1 polymer ?
#
loop_
_entity_poly.entity_id
_entity_poly.type
_entity_poly.pdbx_seq_one_letter_code
_entity_poly.pdbx_strand_id
1 'polypeptide(L)'
;MTLDAGSAAVLVVDMQNDFAAKGGMFDRAGIDISGAQRTIAPIASTLAAARRAGIAVVYLKMGYRGDLSDLGPPGSPNRERHLSAFSVGTEVAAPDGRASRVLIRDTWNTDVIDELAPQPADLVLYKTRFSGFHGTELDATLRRRGVNWLIVSGVSTSICVESTIRDAMFRDYSCVLLSDCTAEPIGNELPRTNHDASLLVIQALFGWVSSSGEFIRALDAHRG
;
A
#
# COMPACT_ATOMS: atom_id res chain seq x y z
N MET A 1 -11.12 -9.56 21.21
CA MET A 1 -10.33 -10.37 20.25
C MET A 1 -8.88 -10.05 20.51
N THR A 2 -8.07 -11.01 20.85
CA THR A 2 -6.63 -10.79 21.14
C THR A 2 -5.85 -11.01 19.85
N LEU A 3 -5.14 -9.98 19.40
CA LEU A 3 -4.24 -10.08 18.24
C LEU A 3 -2.92 -10.73 18.72
N ASP A 4 -2.64 -11.94 18.30
CA ASP A 4 -1.33 -12.56 18.50
C ASP A 4 -0.33 -11.94 17.51
N ALA A 5 0.73 -11.34 18.03
CA ALA A 5 1.75 -10.68 17.22
C ALA A 5 2.45 -11.64 16.25
N GLY A 6 2.62 -12.92 16.64
CA GLY A 6 3.23 -13.94 15.79
C GLY A 6 2.38 -14.33 14.59
N SER A 7 1.07 -14.12 14.65
CA SER A 7 0.11 -14.44 13.59
C SER A 7 -0.35 -13.21 12.79
N ALA A 8 0.27 -12.05 13.00
CA ALA A 8 -0.10 -10.79 12.34
C ALA A 8 1.04 -10.24 11.46
N ALA A 9 0.64 -9.47 10.43
CA ALA A 9 1.55 -8.64 9.64
C ALA A 9 0.92 -7.28 9.33
N VAL A 10 1.74 -6.23 9.30
CA VAL A 10 1.35 -4.93 8.77
C VAL A 10 1.71 -4.88 7.30
N LEU A 11 0.74 -4.56 6.44
CA LEU A 11 0.95 -4.29 5.02
C LEU A 11 0.99 -2.78 4.79
N VAL A 12 2.04 -2.29 4.14
CA VAL A 12 2.19 -0.92 3.66
C VAL A 12 2.07 -0.94 2.14
N VAL A 13 0.94 -0.48 1.62
CA VAL A 13 0.61 -0.55 0.20
C VAL A 13 0.99 0.74 -0.49
N ASP A 14 1.89 0.67 -1.46
CA ASP A 14 2.24 1.73 -2.43
C ASP A 14 2.58 3.11 -1.82
N MET A 15 3.16 3.17 -0.61
CA MET A 15 3.67 4.42 -0.04
C MET A 15 5.01 4.82 -0.68
N GLN A 16 4.97 5.03 -2.00
CA GLN A 16 6.11 5.30 -2.87
C GLN A 16 6.14 6.76 -3.33
N ASN A 17 7.31 7.21 -3.81
CA ASN A 17 7.47 8.57 -4.32
C ASN A 17 6.48 8.90 -5.45
N ASP A 18 6.18 7.95 -6.34
CA ASP A 18 5.22 8.16 -7.43
C ASP A 18 3.79 8.48 -6.94
N PHE A 19 3.41 8.06 -5.74
CA PHE A 19 2.06 8.24 -5.21
C PHE A 19 1.95 9.29 -4.09
N ALA A 20 3.05 9.57 -3.38
CA ALA A 20 2.99 10.38 -2.15
C ALA A 20 4.01 11.53 -2.10
N ALA A 21 4.97 11.62 -3.02
CA ALA A 21 5.99 12.65 -3.00
C ALA A 21 5.81 13.70 -4.09
N LYS A 22 6.27 14.94 -3.81
CA LYS A 22 6.39 15.96 -4.84
C LYS A 22 7.40 15.55 -5.90
N GLY A 23 7.06 15.78 -7.17
CA GLY A 23 7.83 15.31 -8.32
C GLY A 23 7.55 13.86 -8.72
N GLY A 24 6.77 13.12 -7.95
CA GLY A 24 6.29 11.78 -8.31
C GLY A 24 5.18 11.81 -9.36
N MET A 25 4.76 10.65 -9.80
CA MET A 25 3.80 10.48 -10.89
C MET A 25 2.48 11.22 -10.64
N PHE A 26 1.87 11.07 -9.45
CA PHE A 26 0.61 11.73 -9.14
C PHE A 26 0.75 13.24 -9.10
N ASP A 27 1.76 13.77 -8.43
CA ASP A 27 2.02 15.22 -8.38
C ASP A 27 2.24 15.81 -9.77
N ARG A 28 3.01 15.14 -10.62
CA ARG A 28 3.27 15.54 -12.02
C ARG A 28 2.01 15.50 -12.89
N ALA A 29 1.09 14.58 -12.59
CA ALA A 29 -0.21 14.48 -13.27
C ALA A 29 -1.25 15.47 -12.72
N GLY A 30 -0.90 16.31 -11.73
CA GLY A 30 -1.82 17.25 -11.09
C GLY A 30 -2.83 16.57 -10.15
N ILE A 31 -2.59 15.33 -9.75
CA ILE A 31 -3.40 14.61 -8.77
C ILE A 31 -3.00 15.06 -7.37
N ASP A 32 -3.98 15.39 -6.54
CA ASP A 32 -3.72 15.83 -5.15
C ASP A 32 -3.15 14.69 -4.30
N ILE A 33 -1.90 14.86 -3.88
CA ILE A 33 -1.18 13.91 -3.00
C ILE A 33 -1.33 14.24 -1.52
N SER A 34 -2.01 15.32 -1.16
CA SER A 34 -2.13 15.77 0.25
C SER A 34 -2.78 14.71 1.14
N GLY A 35 -3.72 13.94 0.58
CA GLY A 35 -4.32 12.78 1.24
C GLY A 35 -3.27 11.75 1.64
N ALA A 36 -2.46 11.31 0.68
CA ALA A 36 -1.38 10.35 0.93
C ALA A 36 -0.36 10.89 1.94
N GLN A 37 0.01 12.17 1.85
CA GLN A 37 0.94 12.80 2.79
C GLN A 37 0.40 12.85 4.23
N ARG A 38 -0.91 13.05 4.42
CA ARG A 38 -1.51 13.01 5.76
C ARG A 38 -1.45 11.65 6.42
N THR A 39 -1.35 10.56 5.66
CA THR A 39 -1.24 9.20 6.22
C THR A 39 0.16 8.84 6.72
N ILE A 40 1.19 9.62 6.38
CA ILE A 40 2.59 9.31 6.71
C ILE A 40 2.80 9.16 8.21
N ALA A 41 2.41 10.15 9.00
CA ALA A 41 2.63 10.14 10.44
C ALA A 41 1.89 8.99 11.17
N PRO A 42 0.59 8.73 10.92
CA PRO A 42 -0.08 7.57 11.53
C PRO A 42 0.49 6.23 11.06
N ILE A 43 0.92 6.09 9.79
CA ILE A 43 1.61 4.87 9.33
C ILE A 43 2.95 4.71 10.07
N ALA A 44 3.77 5.74 10.15
CA ALA A 44 5.05 5.68 10.87
C ALA A 44 4.87 5.25 12.34
N SER A 45 3.86 5.79 13.02
CA SER A 45 3.52 5.42 14.40
C SER A 45 3.07 3.95 14.51
N THR A 46 2.25 3.49 13.56
CA THR A 46 1.81 2.10 13.44
C THR A 46 3.00 1.15 13.25
N LEU A 47 3.91 1.48 12.34
CA LEU A 47 5.11 0.68 12.06
C LEU A 47 6.03 0.59 13.28
N ALA A 48 6.25 1.71 13.97
CA ALA A 48 7.04 1.72 15.19
C ALA A 48 6.43 0.81 16.27
N ALA A 49 5.12 0.85 16.47
CA ALA A 49 4.42 -0.01 17.44
C ALA A 49 4.46 -1.49 17.02
N ALA A 50 4.21 -1.79 15.75
CA ALA A 50 4.25 -3.14 15.21
C ALA A 50 5.63 -3.79 15.37
N ARG A 51 6.69 -3.07 15.00
CA ARG A 51 8.08 -3.55 15.14
C ARG A 51 8.44 -3.81 16.61
N ARG A 52 8.06 -2.91 17.53
CA ARG A 52 8.24 -3.15 18.99
C ARG A 52 7.48 -4.37 19.48
N ALA A 53 6.35 -4.70 18.86
CA ALA A 53 5.55 -5.88 19.21
C ALA A 53 6.03 -7.17 18.50
N GLY A 54 7.04 -7.10 17.63
CA GLY A 54 7.51 -8.25 16.85
C GLY A 54 6.59 -8.65 15.69
N ILE A 55 5.63 -7.77 15.33
CA ILE A 55 4.75 -7.97 14.17
C ILE A 55 5.54 -7.74 12.88
N ALA A 56 5.43 -8.66 11.93
CA ALA A 56 6.07 -8.55 10.64
C ALA A 56 5.57 -7.34 9.85
N VAL A 57 6.47 -6.66 9.13
CA VAL A 57 6.12 -5.56 8.22
C VAL A 57 6.41 -5.98 6.78
N VAL A 58 5.45 -5.75 5.90
CA VAL A 58 5.55 -6.05 4.47
C VAL A 58 5.19 -4.81 3.66
N TYR A 59 6.12 -4.35 2.85
CA TYR A 59 5.89 -3.29 1.87
C TYR A 59 5.50 -3.91 0.53
N LEU A 60 4.39 -3.45 -0.02
CA LEU A 60 3.96 -3.76 -1.37
C LEU A 60 4.24 -2.56 -2.24
N LYS A 61 5.10 -2.71 -3.24
CA LYS A 61 5.51 -1.64 -4.16
C LYS A 61 4.95 -1.93 -5.55
N MET A 62 4.20 -0.99 -6.12
CA MET A 62 3.84 -1.06 -7.54
C MET A 62 5.09 -0.75 -8.36
N GLY A 63 5.42 -1.62 -9.32
CA GLY A 63 6.58 -1.36 -10.18
C GLY A 63 6.75 -2.41 -11.27
N TYR A 64 7.16 -1.94 -12.44
CA TYR A 64 7.36 -2.74 -13.64
C TYR A 64 8.83 -2.87 -14.01
N ARG A 65 9.15 -3.87 -14.79
CA ARG A 65 10.49 -4.04 -15.39
C ARG A 65 10.76 -2.91 -16.37
N GLY A 66 12.03 -2.56 -16.55
CA GLY A 66 12.45 -1.47 -17.44
C GLY A 66 12.07 -1.66 -18.90
N ASP A 67 11.84 -2.90 -19.34
CA ASP A 67 11.37 -3.28 -20.69
C ASP A 67 9.84 -3.38 -20.80
N LEU A 68 9.10 -3.15 -19.70
CA LEU A 68 7.63 -3.25 -19.61
C LEU A 68 7.06 -4.64 -19.96
N SER A 69 7.87 -5.70 -19.91
CA SER A 69 7.45 -7.06 -20.24
C SER A 69 6.36 -7.61 -19.30
N ASP A 70 6.28 -7.09 -18.08
CA ASP A 70 5.31 -7.49 -17.04
C ASP A 70 4.12 -6.52 -16.88
N LEU A 71 4.01 -5.49 -17.75
CA LEU A 71 2.90 -4.54 -17.76
C LEU A 71 1.58 -5.16 -18.22
N GLY A 72 1.64 -6.30 -18.90
CA GLY A 72 0.51 -7.03 -19.47
C GLY A 72 0.53 -7.04 -21.01
N PRO A 73 -0.30 -7.89 -21.63
CA PRO A 73 -0.35 -7.98 -23.07
C PRO A 73 -0.93 -6.71 -23.71
N PRO A 74 -0.60 -6.42 -24.98
CA PRO A 74 -1.21 -5.33 -25.74
C PRO A 74 -2.75 -5.42 -25.69
N GLY A 75 -3.41 -4.26 -25.53
CA GLY A 75 -4.87 -4.15 -25.42
C GLY A 75 -5.43 -4.51 -24.03
N SER A 76 -4.64 -4.99 -23.09
CA SER A 76 -5.14 -5.24 -21.74
C SER A 76 -5.40 -3.92 -21.00
N PRO A 77 -6.49 -3.83 -20.17
CA PRO A 77 -6.79 -2.62 -19.42
C PRO A 77 -5.63 -2.12 -18.56
N ASN A 78 -4.87 -3.05 -17.93
CA ASN A 78 -3.73 -2.69 -17.13
C ASN A 78 -2.65 -1.97 -17.96
N ARG A 79 -2.28 -2.54 -19.11
CA ARG A 79 -1.27 -1.93 -19.99
C ARG A 79 -1.73 -0.59 -20.53
N GLU A 80 -2.91 -0.57 -21.15
CA GLU A 80 -3.40 0.63 -21.84
C GLU A 80 -3.58 1.81 -20.89
N ARG A 81 -4.17 1.58 -19.72
CA ARG A 81 -4.36 2.66 -18.73
C ARG A 81 -3.05 3.14 -18.10
N HIS A 82 -2.13 2.23 -17.81
CA HIS A 82 -0.84 2.63 -17.23
C HIS A 82 0.02 3.43 -18.21
N LEU A 83 -0.04 3.09 -19.51
CA LEU A 83 0.67 3.87 -20.54
C LEU A 83 0.00 5.21 -20.81
N SER A 84 -1.34 5.23 -20.97
CA SER A 84 -2.05 6.45 -21.39
C SER A 84 -2.31 7.44 -20.25
N ALA A 85 -2.73 6.97 -19.07
CA ALA A 85 -3.10 7.83 -17.97
C ALA A 85 -1.92 8.17 -17.04
N PHE A 86 -0.96 7.25 -16.88
CA PHE A 86 0.13 7.39 -15.90
C PHE A 86 1.52 7.51 -16.55
N SER A 87 1.62 7.39 -17.86
CA SER A 87 2.89 7.53 -18.60
C SER A 87 3.99 6.60 -18.07
N VAL A 88 3.64 5.36 -17.69
CA VAL A 88 4.57 4.38 -17.11
C VAL A 88 5.75 4.15 -18.05
N GLY A 89 6.96 4.12 -17.48
CA GLY A 89 8.20 3.93 -18.22
C GLY A 89 8.85 5.23 -18.73
N THR A 90 8.14 6.37 -18.66
CA THR A 90 8.69 7.66 -19.08
C THR A 90 9.90 8.05 -18.21
N GLU A 91 10.95 8.51 -18.85
CA GLU A 91 12.12 9.07 -18.18
C GLU A 91 11.78 10.43 -17.56
N VAL A 92 12.18 10.60 -16.32
CA VAL A 92 11.98 11.83 -15.54
C VAL A 92 13.21 12.09 -14.68
N ALA A 93 13.38 13.33 -14.25
CA ALA A 93 14.35 13.65 -13.22
C ALA A 93 13.69 13.53 -11.83
N ALA A 94 14.36 12.85 -10.91
CA ALA A 94 14.04 12.91 -9.49
C ALA A 94 14.32 14.33 -8.93
N PRO A 95 13.77 14.72 -7.76
CA PRO A 95 14.01 16.05 -7.19
C PRO A 95 15.48 16.39 -6.94
N ASP A 96 16.32 15.40 -6.74
CA ASP A 96 17.79 15.55 -6.58
C ASP A 96 18.56 15.57 -7.91
N GLY A 97 17.86 15.56 -9.04
CA GLY A 97 18.43 15.59 -10.39
C GLY A 97 18.86 14.24 -10.95
N ARG A 98 18.77 13.15 -10.20
CA ARG A 98 19.08 11.80 -10.72
C ARG A 98 18.07 11.38 -11.79
N ALA A 99 18.54 10.63 -12.79
CA ALA A 99 17.66 10.01 -13.76
C ALA A 99 16.74 8.99 -13.05
N SER A 100 15.47 9.03 -13.39
CA SER A 100 14.45 8.12 -12.85
C SER A 100 13.42 7.80 -13.92
N ARG A 101 12.50 6.88 -13.63
CA ARG A 101 11.44 6.48 -14.57
C ARG A 101 10.16 6.16 -13.82
N VAL A 102 9.04 6.64 -14.36
CA VAL A 102 7.71 6.45 -13.77
C VAL A 102 7.39 4.96 -13.62
N LEU A 103 7.10 4.53 -12.39
CA LEU A 103 6.76 3.15 -11.97
C LEU A 103 7.71 2.06 -12.47
N ILE A 104 8.98 2.39 -12.73
CA ILE A 104 10.02 1.40 -13.04
C ILE A 104 10.77 1.02 -11.78
N ARG A 105 10.91 -0.29 -11.55
CA ARG A 105 11.59 -0.85 -10.36
C ARG A 105 13.00 -0.28 -10.21
N ASP A 106 13.39 -0.16 -8.96
CA ASP A 106 14.73 0.25 -8.54
C ASP A 106 15.13 1.65 -9.05
N THR A 107 14.13 2.52 -9.24
CA THR A 107 14.30 3.95 -9.48
C THR A 107 13.68 4.76 -8.35
N TRP A 108 14.08 6.03 -8.18
CA TRP A 108 13.51 6.93 -7.17
C TRP A 108 11.97 6.92 -7.17
N ASN A 109 11.36 6.86 -8.34
CA ASN A 109 9.91 6.84 -8.48
C ASN A 109 9.24 5.70 -7.71
N THR A 110 9.86 4.52 -7.70
CA THR A 110 9.34 3.36 -6.97
C THR A 110 9.91 3.19 -5.57
N ASP A 111 10.81 4.05 -5.11
CA ASP A 111 11.26 3.99 -3.72
C ASP A 111 10.13 4.36 -2.76
N VAL A 112 10.12 3.72 -1.59
CA VAL A 112 9.24 4.12 -0.49
C VAL A 112 9.67 5.51 -0.04
N ILE A 113 8.70 6.37 0.28
CA ILE A 113 9.00 7.72 0.80
C ILE A 113 9.92 7.63 2.02
N ASP A 114 10.82 8.58 2.17
CA ASP A 114 11.90 8.54 3.16
C ASP A 114 11.39 8.36 4.59
N GLU A 115 10.28 9.01 4.94
CA GLU A 115 9.67 8.96 6.28
C GLU A 115 9.16 7.56 6.66
N LEU A 116 8.93 6.70 5.69
CA LEU A 116 8.46 5.32 5.88
C LEU A 116 9.47 4.28 5.39
N ALA A 117 10.73 4.66 5.21
CA ALA A 117 11.75 3.78 4.66
C ALA A 117 11.77 2.40 5.34
N PRO A 118 11.80 1.29 4.56
CA PRO A 118 11.86 -0.05 5.10
C PRO A 118 13.11 -0.27 5.96
N GLN A 119 12.97 -1.02 7.06
CA GLN A 119 14.09 -1.47 7.88
C GLN A 119 14.64 -2.83 7.37
N PRO A 120 15.86 -3.23 7.72
CA PRO A 120 16.46 -4.47 7.22
C PRO A 120 15.67 -5.75 7.48
N ALA A 121 14.82 -5.78 8.50
CA ALA A 121 13.97 -6.92 8.85
C ALA A 121 12.63 -6.94 8.10
N ASP A 122 12.27 -5.82 7.46
CA ASP A 122 11.01 -5.69 6.74
C ASP A 122 11.09 -6.41 5.38
N LEU A 123 9.94 -6.89 4.91
CA LEU A 123 9.83 -7.49 3.59
C LEU A 123 9.40 -6.44 2.58
N VAL A 124 10.02 -6.47 1.40
CA VAL A 124 9.65 -5.57 0.29
C VAL A 124 9.35 -6.43 -0.93
N LEU A 125 8.12 -6.32 -1.44
CA LEU A 125 7.64 -7.09 -2.60
C LEU A 125 7.14 -6.14 -3.68
N TYR A 126 7.58 -6.37 -4.92
CA TYR A 126 6.99 -5.71 -6.09
C TYR A 126 5.74 -6.43 -6.57
N LYS A 127 4.73 -5.66 -6.93
CA LYS A 127 3.51 -6.12 -7.59
C LYS A 127 3.31 -5.37 -8.92
N THR A 128 2.64 -6.01 -9.87
CA THR A 128 2.36 -5.47 -11.20
C THR A 128 0.86 -5.32 -11.48
N ARG A 129 0.04 -5.55 -10.47
CA ARG A 129 -1.41 -5.33 -10.46
C ARG A 129 -1.81 -4.69 -9.14
N PHE A 130 -3.05 -4.25 -9.04
CA PHE A 130 -3.52 -3.51 -7.85
C PHE A 130 -3.46 -4.35 -6.58
N SER A 131 -3.89 -5.61 -6.65
CA SER A 131 -3.76 -6.51 -5.51
C SER A 131 -2.31 -6.93 -5.25
N GLY A 132 -1.91 -6.90 -3.99
CA GLY A 132 -0.63 -7.42 -3.51
C GLY A 132 -0.46 -8.93 -3.67
N PHE A 133 -1.55 -9.67 -3.86
CA PHE A 133 -1.52 -11.13 -4.02
C PHE A 133 -1.36 -11.58 -5.47
N HIS A 134 -1.67 -10.72 -6.44
CA HIS A 134 -1.67 -11.11 -7.83
C HIS A 134 -0.25 -11.29 -8.39
N GLY A 135 0.14 -12.54 -8.66
CA GLY A 135 1.43 -12.87 -9.27
C GLY A 135 2.64 -12.52 -8.39
N THR A 136 2.48 -12.51 -7.08
CA THR A 136 3.53 -12.24 -6.09
C THR A 136 3.73 -13.43 -5.15
N GLU A 137 4.80 -13.38 -4.35
CA GLU A 137 5.06 -14.36 -3.29
C GLU A 137 4.38 -14.00 -1.96
N LEU A 138 3.48 -13.02 -1.92
CA LEU A 138 2.89 -12.52 -0.67
C LEU A 138 2.20 -13.65 0.10
N ASP A 139 1.29 -14.39 -0.53
CA ASP A 139 0.55 -15.47 0.13
C ASP A 139 1.50 -16.55 0.70
N ALA A 140 2.40 -17.06 -0.11
CA ALA A 140 3.37 -18.06 0.31
C ALA A 140 4.25 -17.54 1.47
N THR A 141 4.63 -16.28 1.44
CA THR A 141 5.46 -15.65 2.47
C THR A 141 4.70 -15.48 3.79
N LEU A 142 3.45 -15.04 3.75
CA LEU A 142 2.60 -14.92 4.93
C LEU A 142 2.28 -16.29 5.55
N ARG A 143 1.94 -17.30 4.71
CA ARG A 143 1.69 -18.68 5.17
C ARG A 143 2.89 -19.30 5.86
N ARG A 144 4.09 -19.17 5.29
CA ARG A 144 5.33 -19.70 5.93
C ARG A 144 5.60 -19.08 7.30
N ARG A 145 5.09 -17.87 7.56
CA ARG A 145 5.23 -17.16 8.85
C ARG A 145 4.07 -17.43 9.81
N GLY A 146 3.08 -18.23 9.42
CA GLY A 146 1.88 -18.47 10.22
C GLY A 146 0.95 -17.27 10.35
N VAL A 147 1.11 -16.27 9.47
CA VAL A 147 0.28 -15.05 9.48
C VAL A 147 -1.12 -15.38 8.95
N ASN A 148 -2.14 -14.92 9.69
CA ASN A 148 -3.55 -14.99 9.31
C ASN A 148 -4.28 -13.65 9.56
N TRP A 149 -3.62 -12.67 10.20
CA TRP A 149 -4.13 -11.32 10.40
C TRP A 149 -3.30 -10.30 9.63
N LEU A 150 -3.97 -9.44 8.87
CA LEU A 150 -3.35 -8.37 8.10
C LEU A 150 -3.86 -7.01 8.57
N ILE A 151 -2.93 -6.17 9.04
CA ILE A 151 -3.19 -4.77 9.36
C ILE A 151 -2.79 -3.96 8.14
N VAL A 152 -3.76 -3.36 7.46
CA VAL A 152 -3.54 -2.78 6.13
C VAL A 152 -3.52 -1.26 6.19
N SER A 153 -2.55 -0.67 5.48
CA SER A 153 -2.34 0.76 5.32
C SER A 153 -1.83 1.10 3.92
N GLY A 154 -1.79 2.37 3.56
CA GLY A 154 -1.21 2.87 2.29
C GLY A 154 -2.24 3.39 1.30
N VAL A 155 -1.91 3.42 0.02
CA VAL A 155 -2.70 4.06 -1.04
C VAL A 155 -2.85 3.16 -2.28
N SER A 156 -3.89 3.34 -3.15
CA SER A 156 -5.08 4.17 -2.88
C SER A 156 -6.16 3.29 -2.28
N THR A 157 -7.00 3.87 -1.42
CA THR A 157 -8.00 3.13 -0.62
C THR A 157 -8.88 2.24 -1.48
N SER A 158 -9.53 2.79 -2.52
CA SER A 158 -10.48 2.06 -3.38
C SER A 158 -9.81 1.20 -4.45
N ILE A 159 -8.49 1.30 -4.61
CA ILE A 159 -7.75 0.64 -5.68
C ILE A 159 -6.84 -0.47 -5.12
N CYS A 160 -5.59 -0.14 -4.78
CA CYS A 160 -4.61 -1.14 -4.37
C CYS A 160 -4.91 -1.72 -2.98
N VAL A 161 -5.35 -0.87 -2.05
CA VAL A 161 -5.68 -1.29 -0.69
C VAL A 161 -6.90 -2.21 -0.70
N GLU A 162 -8.02 -1.77 -1.27
CA GLU A 162 -9.24 -2.59 -1.33
C GLU A 162 -9.05 -3.86 -2.16
N SER A 163 -8.37 -3.80 -3.32
CA SER A 163 -8.07 -5.00 -4.11
C SER A 163 -7.25 -6.02 -3.31
N THR A 164 -6.29 -5.55 -2.51
CA THR A 164 -5.48 -6.43 -1.66
C THR A 164 -6.31 -7.06 -0.54
N ILE A 165 -7.19 -6.28 0.11
CA ILE A 165 -8.07 -6.78 1.18
C ILE A 165 -9.08 -7.81 0.64
N ARG A 166 -9.68 -7.56 -0.53
CA ARG A 166 -10.60 -8.51 -1.18
C ARG A 166 -9.91 -9.84 -1.48
N ASP A 167 -8.73 -9.78 -2.09
CA ASP A 167 -7.92 -10.95 -2.39
C ASP A 167 -7.42 -11.67 -1.14
N ALA A 168 -7.14 -10.94 -0.06
CA ALA A 168 -6.79 -11.50 1.24
C ALA A 168 -7.97 -12.30 1.83
N MET A 169 -9.17 -11.70 1.84
CA MET A 169 -10.38 -12.35 2.36
C MET A 169 -10.72 -13.62 1.57
N PHE A 170 -10.55 -13.62 0.23
CA PHE A 170 -10.74 -14.82 -0.61
C PHE A 170 -9.70 -15.93 -0.34
N ARG A 171 -8.66 -15.64 0.45
CA ARG A 171 -7.63 -16.57 0.93
C ARG A 171 -7.70 -16.83 2.43
N ASP A 172 -8.82 -16.47 3.06
CA ASP A 172 -9.10 -16.66 4.49
C ASP A 172 -8.16 -15.89 5.43
N TYR A 173 -7.61 -14.75 4.98
CA TYR A 173 -6.97 -13.78 5.89
C TYR A 173 -8.01 -12.88 6.53
N SER A 174 -7.83 -12.61 7.82
CA SER A 174 -8.56 -11.56 8.54
C SER A 174 -7.87 -10.21 8.34
N CYS A 175 -8.59 -9.21 7.81
CA CYS A 175 -8.02 -7.90 7.51
C CYS A 175 -8.58 -6.82 8.44
N VAL A 176 -7.70 -5.97 8.96
CA VAL A 176 -8.04 -4.71 9.64
C VAL A 176 -7.45 -3.55 8.83
N LEU A 177 -8.31 -2.74 8.23
CA LEU A 177 -7.90 -1.51 7.55
C LEU A 177 -7.82 -0.36 8.57
N LEU A 178 -6.69 0.33 8.61
CA LEU A 178 -6.53 1.53 9.43
C LEU A 178 -6.97 2.76 8.64
N SER A 179 -8.15 3.31 8.97
CA SER A 179 -8.81 4.36 8.20
C SER A 179 -8.02 5.66 8.10
N ASP A 180 -7.24 6.00 9.11
CA ASP A 180 -6.35 7.17 9.14
C ASP A 180 -4.98 6.89 8.50
N CYS A 181 -4.71 5.64 8.12
CA CYS A 181 -3.50 5.19 7.45
C CYS A 181 -3.72 4.91 5.96
N THR A 182 -4.85 5.32 5.39
CA THR A 182 -5.13 5.14 3.96
C THR A 182 -5.76 6.39 3.37
N ALA A 183 -5.54 6.63 2.09
CA ALA A 183 -6.07 7.79 1.37
C ALA A 183 -6.47 7.43 -0.06
N GLU A 184 -7.37 8.25 -0.61
CA GLU A 184 -7.93 8.08 -1.95
C GLU A 184 -7.75 9.38 -2.74
N PRO A 185 -7.16 9.33 -3.95
CA PRO A 185 -7.03 10.51 -4.80
C PRO A 185 -8.24 10.76 -5.72
N ILE A 186 -9.16 9.79 -5.86
CA ILE A 186 -10.25 9.82 -6.85
C ILE A 186 -11.60 9.89 -6.14
N GLY A 187 -12.49 10.80 -6.60
CA GLY A 187 -13.87 10.89 -6.12
C GLY A 187 -14.01 11.55 -4.75
N ASN A 188 -13.07 12.42 -4.39
CA ASN A 188 -13.14 13.18 -3.13
C ASN A 188 -14.18 14.33 -3.18
N GLU A 189 -14.59 14.71 -4.38
CA GLU A 189 -15.62 15.74 -4.65
C GLU A 189 -17.06 15.21 -4.56
N LEU A 190 -17.24 13.91 -4.44
CA LEU A 190 -18.56 13.27 -4.38
C LEU A 190 -19.18 13.43 -2.98
N PRO A 191 -20.52 13.46 -2.85
CA PRO A 191 -21.22 13.54 -1.55
C PRO A 191 -20.83 12.38 -0.59
N ARG A 192 -20.58 11.18 -1.12
CA ARG A 192 -19.87 10.10 -0.47
C ARG A 192 -18.59 9.87 -1.24
N THR A 193 -17.45 10.07 -0.59
CA THR A 193 -16.17 9.88 -1.25
C THR A 193 -15.91 8.40 -1.58
N ASN A 194 -15.06 8.12 -2.55
CA ASN A 194 -14.62 6.74 -2.80
C ASN A 194 -13.93 6.14 -1.56
N HIS A 195 -13.21 6.95 -0.80
CA HIS A 195 -12.62 6.53 0.47
C HIS A 195 -13.69 6.00 1.42
N ASP A 196 -14.73 6.80 1.71
CA ASP A 196 -15.82 6.43 2.62
C ASP A 196 -16.60 5.21 2.11
N ALA A 197 -16.81 5.12 0.80
CA ALA A 197 -17.50 3.98 0.20
C ALA A 197 -16.69 2.68 0.38
N SER A 198 -15.37 2.74 0.17
CA SER A 198 -14.48 1.58 0.39
C SER A 198 -14.42 1.17 1.86
N LEU A 199 -14.30 2.13 2.79
CA LEU A 199 -14.33 1.83 4.24
C LEU A 199 -15.63 1.12 4.62
N LEU A 200 -16.77 1.60 4.13
CA LEU A 200 -18.08 0.98 4.40
C LEU A 200 -18.15 -0.46 3.87
N VAL A 201 -17.73 -0.69 2.64
CA VAL A 201 -17.78 -2.02 2.01
C VAL A 201 -16.82 -3.00 2.70
N ILE A 202 -15.62 -2.53 3.05
CA ILE A 202 -14.63 -3.35 3.77
C ILE A 202 -15.19 -3.73 5.15
N GLN A 203 -15.71 -2.77 5.91
CA GLN A 203 -16.30 -3.01 7.23
C GLN A 203 -17.49 -3.98 7.18
N ALA A 204 -18.27 -3.92 6.12
CA ALA A 204 -19.47 -4.74 5.99
C ALA A 204 -19.19 -6.18 5.57
N LEU A 205 -18.16 -6.43 4.75
CA LEU A 205 -18.00 -7.70 4.03
C LEU A 205 -16.59 -8.29 4.01
N PHE A 206 -15.51 -7.48 4.03
CA PHE A 206 -14.18 -7.97 3.69
C PHE A 206 -13.18 -7.95 4.85
N GLY A 207 -13.55 -7.34 5.98
CA GLY A 207 -12.68 -7.22 7.15
C GLY A 207 -13.26 -6.27 8.18
N TRP A 208 -12.39 -5.60 8.89
CA TRP A 208 -12.74 -4.61 9.91
C TRP A 208 -12.04 -3.29 9.59
N VAL A 209 -12.66 -2.19 10.01
CA VAL A 209 -12.07 -0.86 9.94
C VAL A 209 -11.78 -0.37 11.36
N SER A 210 -10.58 0.13 11.59
CA SER A 210 -10.12 0.68 12.85
C SER A 210 -9.28 1.94 12.60
N SER A 211 -8.59 2.44 13.62
CA SER A 211 -7.62 3.52 13.50
C SER A 211 -6.24 3.08 13.99
N SER A 212 -5.20 3.82 13.59
CA SER A 212 -3.84 3.62 14.10
C SER A 212 -3.78 3.73 15.63
N GLY A 213 -4.51 4.69 16.19
CA GLY A 213 -4.56 4.88 17.64
C GLY A 213 -5.20 3.70 18.38
N GLU A 214 -6.26 3.10 17.85
CA GLU A 214 -6.88 1.91 18.44
C GLU A 214 -5.97 0.69 18.33
N PHE A 215 -5.33 0.50 17.19
CA PHE A 215 -4.37 -0.58 16.99
C PHE A 215 -3.20 -0.48 17.97
N ILE A 216 -2.60 0.70 18.13
CA ILE A 216 -1.48 0.94 19.06
C ILE A 216 -1.92 0.68 20.51
N ARG A 217 -3.07 1.20 20.94
CA ARG A 217 -3.61 0.93 22.28
C ARG A 217 -3.84 -0.56 22.54
N ALA A 218 -4.35 -1.30 21.52
CA ALA A 218 -4.54 -2.73 21.65
C ALA A 218 -3.22 -3.48 21.86
N LEU A 219 -2.14 -3.09 21.18
CA LEU A 219 -0.81 -3.68 21.37
C LEU A 219 -0.24 -3.37 22.75
N ASP A 220 -0.41 -2.14 23.26
CA ASP A 220 0.12 -1.74 24.57
C ASP A 220 -0.61 -2.45 25.71
N ALA A 221 -1.92 -2.67 25.60
CA ALA A 221 -2.72 -3.38 26.60
C ALA A 221 -2.34 -4.88 26.76
N HIS A 222 -1.65 -5.47 25.81
CA HIS A 222 -1.21 -6.88 25.87
C HIS A 222 0.21 -7.06 26.42
N ARG A 223 0.89 -5.95 26.76
CA ARG A 223 2.25 -5.95 27.32
C ARG A 223 2.28 -5.77 28.84
N GLY A 224 1.17 -5.43 29.47
CA GLY A 224 1.01 -5.31 30.92
C GLY A 224 0.39 -6.56 31.52
#